data_301e593e737f1cd3aeeff3d52b2f6c1b
#
_entry.id   301e593e737f1cd3aeeff3d52b2f6c1b
#
_cell.length_a   1.000
_cell.length_b   1.000
_cell.length_c   1.000
_cell.angle_alpha   90.00
_cell.angle_beta   90.00
_cell.angle_gamma   90.00
#
_symmetry.space_group_name_H-M   'P 1'
#
loop_
_entity.id
_entity.type
_entity.pdbx_description
1 polymer ?
#
loop_
_entity_poly.entity_id
_entity_poly.type
_entity_poly.pdbx_seq_one_letter_code
_entity_poly.pdbx_strand_id
1 'polypeptide(L)'
;LYYLRYKVEGDAEGRYAVVATTRPETIMGDTAMCINPNDPKNAWLKGKKVIVPLVNRVIPVIEDDYVDIEFGTGCLKVTPAHDVNDYMLGEKYNLPSIDIFNDNGTLSEAAGMYIGMDRFDVRKQIEKDLEAAGLLEKTEAYTNKVGYSERTNVVIEPKLSMQWFLKMQHFADMALPPVMNDELKFYPAKYKNTYRHWMENIKDWCISRQLWWGHRIPAYFLPEGGYVVAATPEEALAKAKEKTGNAALTMEDLRQDEDCLDTWFSSWLWPIS
;
A
#
# COMPACT_ATOMS: atom_id res chain seq x y z
N LEU A 1 -9.23 19.67 7.82
CA LEU A 1 -8.93 19.58 6.40
C LEU A 1 -7.95 20.72 6.06
N TYR A 2 -6.83 20.39 5.44
CA TYR A 2 -5.73 21.30 5.11
C TYR A 2 -5.76 21.56 3.61
N TYR A 3 -5.72 22.82 3.20
CA TYR A 3 -5.66 23.23 1.79
C TYR A 3 -4.22 23.66 1.47
N LEU A 4 -3.53 22.85 0.66
CA LEU A 4 -2.11 22.97 0.38
C LEU A 4 -1.87 23.50 -1.04
N ARG A 5 -0.93 24.42 -1.19
CA ARG A 5 -0.56 25.06 -2.46
C ARG A 5 0.63 24.35 -3.09
N TYR A 6 0.41 23.72 -4.23
CA TYR A 6 1.45 23.13 -5.06
C TYR A 6 1.79 24.08 -6.19
N LYS A 7 3.02 24.58 -6.21
CA LYS A 7 3.46 25.50 -7.27
C LYS A 7 3.49 24.75 -8.60
N VAL A 8 2.93 25.36 -9.66
CA VAL A 8 3.01 24.78 -11.00
C VAL A 8 4.37 25.06 -11.62
N GLU A 9 5.06 24.00 -12.05
CA GLU A 9 6.39 24.12 -12.65
C GLU A 9 6.35 24.90 -13.96
N GLY A 10 7.25 25.89 -14.11
CA GLY A 10 7.37 26.69 -15.34
C GLY A 10 6.16 27.56 -15.67
N ASP A 11 5.22 27.75 -14.77
CA ASP A 11 4.06 28.62 -15.00
C ASP A 11 4.46 30.09 -14.91
N ALA A 12 4.32 30.82 -16.01
CA ALA A 12 4.72 32.23 -16.10
C ALA A 12 3.93 33.16 -15.17
N GLU A 13 2.71 32.75 -14.80
CA GLU A 13 1.83 33.51 -13.89
C GLU A 13 2.09 33.16 -12.42
N GLY A 14 2.95 32.14 -12.15
CA GLY A 14 3.28 31.72 -10.80
C GLY A 14 2.11 31.11 -10.02
N ARG A 15 1.14 30.48 -10.73
CA ARG A 15 -0.06 29.89 -10.13
C ARG A 15 0.23 28.65 -9.31
N TYR A 16 -0.71 28.36 -8.44
CA TYR A 16 -0.71 27.17 -7.58
C TYR A 16 -1.91 26.29 -7.87
N ALA A 17 -1.69 24.98 -7.90
CA ALA A 17 -2.75 24.01 -7.74
C ALA A 17 -3.01 23.81 -6.24
N VAL A 18 -4.27 23.75 -5.83
CA VAL A 18 -4.64 23.60 -4.41
C VAL A 18 -5.24 22.22 -4.18
N VAL A 19 -4.70 21.52 -3.18
CA VAL A 19 -5.16 20.18 -2.76
C VAL A 19 -5.75 20.27 -1.38
N ALA A 20 -6.86 19.60 -1.13
CA ALA A 20 -7.44 19.44 0.20
C ALA A 20 -7.10 18.04 0.75
N THR A 21 -6.48 17.98 1.92
CA THR A 21 -6.10 16.71 2.57
C THR A 21 -6.36 16.71 4.07
N THR A 22 -6.69 15.55 4.61
CA THR A 22 -6.74 15.33 6.07
C THR A 22 -5.39 14.85 6.62
N ARG A 23 -4.43 14.53 5.74
CA ARG A 23 -3.15 13.90 6.08
C ARG A 23 -1.97 14.67 5.47
N PRO A 24 -1.69 15.90 5.92
CA PRO A 24 -0.60 16.70 5.37
C PRO A 24 0.78 16.07 5.61
N GLU A 25 0.92 15.22 6.63
CA GLU A 25 2.16 14.48 6.92
C GLU A 25 2.57 13.48 5.84
N THR A 26 1.69 13.15 4.89
CA THR A 26 2.01 12.19 3.83
C THR A 26 2.53 12.81 2.54
N ILE A 27 2.58 14.15 2.44
CA ILE A 27 3.00 14.81 1.18
C ILE A 27 4.42 14.46 0.76
N MET A 28 5.30 14.08 1.69
CA MET A 28 6.64 13.62 1.37
C MET A 28 6.65 12.37 0.48
N GLY A 29 5.56 11.61 0.46
CA GLY A 29 5.38 10.43 -0.38
C GLY A 29 4.61 10.69 -1.68
N ASP A 30 4.22 11.92 -1.99
CA ASP A 30 3.45 12.24 -3.19
C ASP A 30 4.27 12.01 -4.46
N THR A 31 3.65 11.34 -5.44
CA THR A 31 4.29 11.00 -6.71
C THR A 31 3.52 11.49 -7.93
N ALA A 32 2.29 11.94 -7.76
CA ALA A 32 1.51 12.64 -8.77
C ALA A 32 0.45 13.55 -8.11
N MET A 33 -0.09 14.44 -8.91
CA MET A 33 -1.39 15.10 -8.67
C MET A 33 -2.38 14.58 -9.68
N CYS A 34 -3.62 14.28 -9.26
CA CYS A 34 -4.67 13.80 -10.14
C CYS A 34 -5.78 14.84 -10.26
N ILE A 35 -6.27 15.04 -11.48
CA ILE A 35 -7.44 15.88 -11.80
C ILE A 35 -8.43 15.08 -12.62
N ASN A 36 -9.71 15.47 -12.58
CA ASN A 36 -10.69 14.88 -13.48
C ASN A 36 -10.54 15.47 -14.88
N PRO A 37 -10.49 14.67 -15.96
CA PRO A 37 -10.35 15.15 -17.33
C PRO A 37 -11.50 16.06 -17.79
N ASN A 38 -12.66 15.95 -17.14
CA ASN A 38 -13.87 16.73 -17.46
C ASN A 38 -14.06 17.96 -16.55
N ASP A 39 -13.13 18.23 -15.63
CA ASP A 39 -13.21 19.38 -14.73
C ASP A 39 -12.75 20.68 -15.43
N PRO A 40 -13.66 21.62 -15.72
CA PRO A 40 -13.30 22.89 -16.37
C PRO A 40 -12.45 23.79 -15.47
N LYS A 41 -12.59 23.68 -14.14
CA LYS A 41 -11.83 24.46 -13.17
C LYS A 41 -10.32 24.17 -13.23
N ASN A 42 -9.97 22.88 -13.36
CA ASN A 42 -8.59 22.38 -13.30
C ASN A 42 -8.03 22.02 -14.69
N ALA A 43 -8.80 22.23 -15.77
CA ALA A 43 -8.38 21.93 -17.15
C ALA A 43 -7.04 22.57 -17.53
N TRP A 44 -6.69 23.70 -16.94
CA TRP A 44 -5.44 24.42 -17.17
C TRP A 44 -4.18 23.69 -16.64
N LEU A 45 -4.37 22.68 -15.77
CA LEU A 45 -3.31 21.84 -15.21
C LEU A 45 -2.93 20.65 -16.10
N LYS A 46 -3.72 20.36 -17.14
CA LYS A 46 -3.47 19.22 -18.04
C LYS A 46 -2.08 19.28 -18.65
N GLY A 47 -1.37 18.14 -18.56
CA GLY A 47 -0.02 18.02 -19.09
C GLY A 47 1.05 18.81 -18.35
N LYS A 48 0.73 19.47 -17.25
CA LYS A 48 1.68 20.20 -16.41
C LYS A 48 2.30 19.32 -15.34
N LYS A 49 3.26 19.90 -14.65
CA LYS A 49 3.86 19.33 -13.44
C LYS A 49 3.71 20.31 -12.29
N VAL A 50 3.71 19.77 -11.08
CA VAL A 50 3.64 20.57 -9.86
C VAL A 50 4.77 20.21 -8.90
N ILE A 51 5.07 21.10 -7.99
CA ILE A 51 6.15 20.97 -7.02
C ILE A 51 5.52 20.66 -5.67
N VAL A 52 5.90 19.53 -5.09
CA VAL A 52 5.45 19.13 -3.75
C VAL A 52 5.94 20.16 -2.71
N PRO A 53 5.04 20.70 -1.89
CA PRO A 53 5.38 21.68 -0.87
C PRO A 53 6.49 21.18 0.06
N LEU A 54 7.41 22.06 0.47
CA LEU A 54 8.57 21.81 1.34
C LEU A 54 9.59 20.81 0.79
N VAL A 55 9.14 19.73 0.16
CA VAL A 55 9.99 18.66 -0.40
C VAL A 55 10.68 19.08 -1.71
N ASN A 56 10.07 20.01 -2.45
CA ASN A 56 10.55 20.52 -3.74
C ASN A 56 10.68 19.44 -4.84
N ARG A 57 10.03 18.29 -4.69
CA ARG A 57 9.96 17.26 -5.74
C ARG A 57 8.98 17.69 -6.83
N VAL A 58 9.41 17.60 -8.07
CA VAL A 58 8.53 17.81 -9.24
C VAL A 58 7.78 16.51 -9.53
N ILE A 59 6.45 16.59 -9.60
CA ILE A 59 5.56 15.46 -9.88
C ILE A 59 4.62 15.78 -11.04
N PRO A 60 4.20 14.79 -11.86
CA PRO A 60 3.27 15.00 -12.95
C PRO A 60 1.85 15.27 -12.47
N VAL A 61 1.08 15.97 -13.29
CA VAL A 61 -0.37 16.00 -13.20
C VAL A 61 -0.92 14.91 -14.12
N ILE A 62 -1.66 13.94 -13.54
CA ILE A 62 -2.36 12.87 -14.26
C ILE A 62 -3.85 13.17 -14.31
N GLU A 63 -4.54 12.53 -15.24
CA GLU A 63 -5.96 12.72 -15.47
C GLU A 63 -6.72 11.41 -15.22
N ASP A 64 -7.70 11.42 -14.30
CA ASP A 64 -8.52 10.24 -14.00
C ASP A 64 -9.94 10.66 -13.58
N ASP A 65 -10.93 9.93 -14.03
CA ASP A 65 -12.33 10.11 -13.67
C ASP A 65 -12.66 9.70 -12.21
N TYR A 66 -11.71 9.06 -11.55
CA TYR A 66 -11.77 8.78 -10.11
C TYR A 66 -11.93 10.04 -9.27
N VAL A 67 -11.36 11.18 -9.70
CA VAL A 67 -11.46 12.45 -8.98
C VAL A 67 -12.85 13.05 -9.10
N ASP A 68 -13.53 13.21 -7.96
CA ASP A 68 -14.82 13.87 -7.88
C ASP A 68 -14.66 15.39 -8.08
N ILE A 69 -15.30 15.91 -9.13
CA ILE A 69 -15.26 17.36 -9.50
C ILE A 69 -15.90 18.25 -8.44
N GLU A 70 -16.91 17.72 -7.74
CA GLU A 70 -17.68 18.46 -6.73
C GLU A 70 -17.02 18.44 -5.35
N PHE A 71 -16.08 17.51 -5.13
CA PHE A 71 -15.43 17.35 -3.83
C PHE A 71 -14.15 18.19 -3.71
N GLY A 72 -14.08 19.00 -2.66
CA GLY A 72 -12.89 19.78 -2.31
C GLY A 72 -12.48 20.77 -3.39
N THR A 73 -11.27 20.62 -3.91
CA THR A 73 -10.69 21.50 -4.95
C THR A 73 -10.76 20.91 -6.36
N GLY A 74 -11.15 19.65 -6.50
CA GLY A 74 -11.05 18.89 -7.74
C GLY A 74 -9.63 18.48 -8.10
N CYS A 75 -8.65 18.72 -7.19
CA CYS A 75 -7.28 18.24 -7.30
C CYS A 75 -7.00 17.26 -6.16
N LEU A 76 -6.51 16.07 -6.50
CA LEU A 76 -6.14 15.02 -5.57
C LEU A 76 -4.61 14.85 -5.57
N LYS A 77 -3.98 14.88 -4.40
CA LYS A 77 -2.59 14.41 -4.25
C LYS A 77 -2.57 12.89 -4.28
N VAL A 78 -1.59 12.29 -4.93
CA VAL A 78 -1.48 10.84 -5.07
C VAL A 78 -0.25 10.33 -4.34
N THR A 79 -0.50 9.53 -3.29
CA THR A 79 0.52 8.95 -2.40
C THR A 79 0.39 7.42 -2.39
N PRO A 80 0.88 6.71 -3.40
CA PRO A 80 0.59 5.27 -3.60
C PRO A 80 0.98 4.38 -2.43
N ALA A 81 2.01 4.74 -1.68
CA ALA A 81 2.46 3.95 -0.54
C ALA A 81 1.53 4.04 0.70
N HIS A 82 0.67 5.07 0.80
CA HIS A 82 -0.05 5.41 2.04
C HIS A 82 -1.56 5.62 1.88
N ASP A 83 -2.10 5.28 0.73
CA ASP A 83 -3.55 5.25 0.48
C ASP A 83 -3.89 4.16 -0.53
N VAL A 84 -4.93 3.37 -0.24
CA VAL A 84 -5.33 2.22 -1.08
C VAL A 84 -5.82 2.67 -2.47
N ASN A 85 -6.55 3.78 -2.54
CA ASN A 85 -7.04 4.30 -3.80
C ASN A 85 -5.91 4.94 -4.62
N ASP A 86 -5.00 5.65 -3.94
CA ASP A 86 -3.81 6.21 -4.55
C ASP A 86 -2.87 5.10 -5.08
N TYR A 87 -2.82 3.94 -4.40
CA TYR A 87 -2.11 2.77 -4.88
C TYR A 87 -2.67 2.27 -6.22
N MET A 88 -4.00 2.20 -6.35
CA MET A 88 -4.64 1.80 -7.61
C MET A 88 -4.32 2.78 -8.76
N LEU A 89 -4.28 4.07 -8.47
CA LEU A 89 -3.83 5.09 -9.44
C LEU A 89 -2.32 4.90 -9.74
N GLY A 90 -1.52 4.59 -8.74
CA GLY A 90 -0.10 4.28 -8.89
C GLY A 90 0.15 3.14 -9.87
N GLU A 91 -0.55 2.03 -9.73
CA GLU A 91 -0.48 0.89 -10.65
C GLU A 91 -0.95 1.27 -12.06
N LYS A 92 -2.09 1.98 -12.17
CA LYS A 92 -2.67 2.37 -13.46
C LYS A 92 -1.76 3.29 -14.27
N TYR A 93 -1.05 4.21 -13.61
CA TYR A 93 -0.19 5.22 -14.23
C TYR A 93 1.30 4.94 -14.06
N ASN A 94 1.66 3.76 -13.55
CA ASN A 94 3.05 3.35 -13.29
C ASN A 94 3.83 4.41 -12.49
N LEU A 95 3.23 4.90 -11.40
CA LEU A 95 3.85 5.88 -10.53
C LEU A 95 4.78 5.19 -9.51
N PRO A 96 5.88 5.83 -9.10
CA PRO A 96 6.70 5.29 -8.03
C PRO A 96 5.94 5.32 -6.70
N SER A 97 6.17 4.31 -5.85
CA SER A 97 5.69 4.27 -4.47
C SER A 97 6.83 4.63 -3.52
N ILE A 98 6.65 5.68 -2.73
CA ILE A 98 7.63 6.16 -1.76
C ILE A 98 7.09 5.91 -0.36
N ASP A 99 7.58 4.87 0.31
CA ASP A 99 7.21 4.55 1.69
C ASP A 99 7.96 5.46 2.67
N ILE A 100 7.24 6.41 3.24
CA ILE A 100 7.79 7.41 4.14
C ILE A 100 7.68 7.04 5.62
N PHE A 101 7.11 5.87 5.96
CA PHE A 101 6.94 5.45 7.34
C PHE A 101 7.74 4.21 7.69
N ASN A 102 8.37 4.23 8.86
CA ASN A 102 8.88 3.05 9.53
C ASN A 102 7.72 2.21 10.11
N ASP A 103 7.99 0.97 10.48
CA ASP A 103 6.97 0.05 11.02
C ASP A 103 6.37 0.51 12.34
N ASN A 104 7.08 1.35 13.10
CA ASN A 104 6.60 1.97 14.33
C ASN A 104 5.81 3.27 14.12
N GLY A 105 5.54 3.67 12.87
CA GLY A 105 4.78 4.87 12.52
C GLY A 105 5.55 6.19 12.62
N THR A 106 6.86 6.14 12.78
CA THR A 106 7.73 7.32 12.63
C THR A 106 8.12 7.51 11.16
N LEU A 107 8.55 8.73 10.79
CA LEU A 107 9.00 8.98 9.42
C LEU A 107 10.35 8.31 9.14
N SER A 108 10.45 7.69 7.97
CA SER A 108 11.64 7.02 7.46
C SER A 108 12.58 8.01 6.77
N GLU A 109 13.78 7.54 6.41
CA GLU A 109 14.73 8.33 5.61
C GLU A 109 14.18 8.73 4.23
N ALA A 110 13.27 7.92 3.66
CA ALA A 110 12.64 8.21 2.39
C ALA A 110 11.76 9.47 2.40
N ALA A 111 11.31 9.90 3.57
CA ALA A 111 10.58 11.16 3.74
C ALA A 111 11.46 12.40 3.46
N GLY A 112 12.77 12.29 3.67
CA GLY A 112 13.74 13.38 3.45
C GLY A 112 13.69 14.49 4.50
N MET A 113 12.64 14.54 5.32
CA MET A 113 12.45 15.49 6.42
C MET A 113 11.64 14.86 7.55
N TYR A 114 11.73 15.43 8.76
CA TYR A 114 11.08 14.92 9.99
C TYR A 114 11.46 13.47 10.33
N ILE A 115 12.62 12.99 9.90
CA ILE A 115 13.07 11.60 10.07
C ILE A 115 13.05 11.22 11.56
N GLY A 116 12.45 10.08 11.89
CA GLY A 116 12.32 9.57 13.24
C GLY A 116 11.20 10.21 14.10
N MET A 117 10.52 11.25 13.60
CA MET A 117 9.37 11.84 14.29
C MET A 117 8.11 11.00 14.11
N ASP A 118 7.26 10.97 15.13
CA ASP A 118 5.93 10.34 15.04
C ASP A 118 5.03 11.09 14.04
N ARG A 119 4.28 10.35 13.24
CA ARG A 119 3.42 10.90 12.16
C ARG A 119 2.40 11.93 12.65
N PHE A 120 1.88 11.78 13.87
CA PHE A 120 0.90 12.73 14.42
C PHE A 120 1.56 14.03 14.90
N ASP A 121 2.80 13.95 15.34
CA ASP A 121 3.58 15.15 15.69
C ASP A 121 4.06 15.86 14.42
N VAL A 122 4.43 15.09 13.37
CA VAL A 122 4.72 15.66 12.05
C VAL A 122 3.52 16.40 11.50
N ARG A 123 2.28 15.86 11.64
CA ARG A 123 1.06 16.56 11.19
C ARG A 123 0.92 17.96 11.79
N LYS A 124 1.27 18.12 13.06
CA LYS A 124 1.24 19.41 13.75
C LYS A 124 2.39 20.33 13.34
N GLN A 125 3.56 19.75 13.07
CA GLN A 125 4.73 20.52 12.70
C GLN A 125 4.67 21.00 11.25
N ILE A 126 4.27 20.13 10.34
CA ILE A 126 4.18 20.44 8.92
C ILE A 126 3.14 21.53 8.62
N GLU A 127 2.06 21.62 9.41
CA GLU A 127 1.09 22.72 9.31
C GLU A 127 1.80 24.08 9.50
N LYS A 128 2.62 24.19 10.55
CA LYS A 128 3.37 25.43 10.85
C LYS A 128 4.39 25.76 9.77
N ASP A 129 5.08 24.73 9.28
CA ASP A 129 6.12 24.91 8.26
C ASP A 129 5.51 25.31 6.90
N LEU A 130 4.35 24.74 6.55
CA LEU A 130 3.58 25.14 5.37
C LEU A 130 3.03 26.56 5.48
N GLU A 131 2.55 26.97 6.67
CA GLU A 131 2.10 28.33 6.94
C GLU A 131 3.25 29.32 6.82
N ALA A 132 4.39 29.02 7.45
CA ALA A 132 5.60 29.86 7.37
C ALA A 132 6.13 30.01 5.95
N ALA A 133 5.99 28.97 5.12
CA ALA A 133 6.37 28.99 3.70
C ALA A 133 5.32 29.66 2.78
N GLY A 134 4.14 30.03 3.30
CA GLY A 134 3.03 30.57 2.49
C GLY A 134 2.37 29.53 1.58
N LEU A 135 2.54 28.24 1.90
CA LEU A 135 2.04 27.10 1.12
C LEU A 135 0.79 26.45 1.73
N LEU A 136 0.33 26.94 2.88
CA LEU A 136 -0.96 26.61 3.47
C LEU A 136 -1.96 27.71 3.10
N GLU A 137 -3.01 27.35 2.36
CA GLU A 137 -4.04 28.32 1.96
C GLU A 137 -5.03 28.60 3.09
N LYS A 138 -5.52 27.53 3.69
CA LYS A 138 -6.45 27.56 4.84
C LYS A 138 -6.53 26.20 5.52
N THR A 139 -7.10 26.17 6.71
CA THR A 139 -7.56 24.97 7.40
C THR A 139 -9.05 25.07 7.69
N GLU A 140 -9.75 23.95 7.62
CA GLU A 140 -11.17 23.84 7.94
C GLU A 140 -11.43 22.69 8.89
N ALA A 141 -12.39 22.85 9.80
CA ALA A 141 -12.86 21.76 10.63
C ALA A 141 -13.52 20.69 9.72
N TYR A 142 -13.09 19.44 9.87
CA TYR A 142 -13.60 18.33 9.08
C TYR A 142 -13.71 17.09 9.95
N THR A 143 -14.80 16.36 9.81
CA THR A 143 -15.03 15.11 10.53
C THR A 143 -15.01 13.97 9.52
N ASN A 144 -14.09 13.01 9.75
CA ASN A 144 -13.98 11.80 8.95
C ASN A 144 -14.00 10.55 9.85
N LYS A 145 -14.24 9.42 9.21
CA LYS A 145 -14.12 8.11 9.88
C LYS A 145 -12.68 7.63 9.78
N VAL A 146 -12.12 7.25 10.91
CA VAL A 146 -10.77 6.70 11.00
C VAL A 146 -10.85 5.23 11.42
N GLY A 147 -10.14 4.37 10.71
CA GLY A 147 -10.04 2.95 11.07
C GLY A 147 -9.13 2.74 12.27
N TYR A 148 -9.52 1.80 13.14
CA TYR A 148 -8.73 1.36 14.29
C TYR A 148 -8.50 -0.14 14.21
N SER A 149 -7.32 -0.58 14.65
CA SER A 149 -7.04 -2.00 14.82
C SER A 149 -7.90 -2.57 15.96
N GLU A 150 -8.66 -3.62 15.68
CA GLU A 150 -9.48 -4.30 16.68
C GLU A 150 -8.66 -4.91 17.84
N ARG A 151 -7.39 -5.26 17.55
CA ARG A 151 -6.51 -5.91 18.53
C ARG A 151 -5.77 -4.96 19.45
N THR A 152 -5.34 -3.82 18.90
CA THR A 152 -4.44 -2.89 19.59
C THR A 152 -5.07 -1.53 19.86
N ASN A 153 -6.25 -1.27 19.28
CA ASN A 153 -6.97 -0.01 19.38
C ASN A 153 -6.13 1.22 18.94
N VAL A 154 -5.21 1.00 18.00
CA VAL A 154 -4.42 2.07 17.38
C VAL A 154 -4.98 2.41 16.00
N VAL A 155 -4.76 3.65 15.56
CA VAL A 155 -5.15 4.13 14.23
C VAL A 155 -4.41 3.31 13.16
N ILE A 156 -5.18 2.77 12.19
CA ILE A 156 -4.62 2.05 11.05
C ILE A 156 -3.87 3.04 10.16
N GLU A 157 -2.64 2.67 9.78
CA GLU A 157 -1.83 3.37 8.79
C GLU A 157 -1.72 2.51 7.54
N PRO A 158 -2.30 2.95 6.39
CA PRO A 158 -2.03 2.28 5.12
C PRO A 158 -0.54 2.34 4.79
N LYS A 159 0.05 1.18 4.60
CA LYS A 159 1.46 1.01 4.30
C LYS A 159 1.66 -0.23 3.44
N LEU A 160 2.54 -0.15 2.44
CA LEU A 160 2.95 -1.33 1.69
C LEU A 160 3.84 -2.21 2.55
N SER A 161 3.58 -3.51 2.53
CA SER A 161 4.41 -4.50 3.22
C SER A 161 4.54 -5.75 2.36
N MET A 162 5.67 -6.43 2.49
CA MET A 162 5.86 -7.73 1.85
C MET A 162 4.97 -8.76 2.55
N GLN A 163 4.14 -9.44 1.78
CA GLN A 163 3.22 -10.45 2.28
C GLN A 163 3.31 -11.71 1.43
N TRP A 164 2.98 -12.84 2.03
CA TRP A 164 2.90 -14.11 1.32
C TRP A 164 1.51 -14.34 0.78
N PHE A 165 1.43 -14.64 -0.52
CA PHE A 165 0.17 -14.91 -1.20
C PHE A 165 0.17 -16.30 -1.81
N LEU A 166 -0.92 -17.01 -1.62
CA LEU A 166 -1.25 -18.22 -2.39
C LEU A 166 -2.02 -17.81 -3.64
N LYS A 167 -1.51 -18.16 -4.81
CA LYS A 167 -2.19 -17.94 -6.09
C LYS A 167 -3.39 -18.86 -6.21
N MET A 168 -4.59 -18.30 -6.13
CA MET A 168 -5.83 -19.06 -5.99
C MET A 168 -6.49 -19.43 -7.32
N GLN A 169 -6.20 -18.72 -8.41
CA GLN A 169 -6.89 -18.91 -9.70
C GLN A 169 -6.81 -20.36 -10.19
N HIS A 170 -5.62 -20.95 -10.16
CA HIS A 170 -5.42 -22.33 -10.60
C HIS A 170 -6.30 -23.33 -9.82
N PHE A 171 -6.43 -23.15 -8.52
CA PHE A 171 -7.28 -24.00 -7.68
C PHE A 171 -8.76 -23.82 -7.99
N ALA A 172 -9.18 -22.58 -8.22
CA ALA A 172 -10.55 -22.27 -8.62
C ALA A 172 -10.91 -22.89 -9.98
N ASP A 173 -10.00 -22.82 -10.95
CA ASP A 173 -10.17 -23.42 -12.28
C ASP A 173 -10.34 -24.95 -12.22
N MET A 174 -9.69 -25.60 -11.25
CA MET A 174 -9.84 -27.03 -11.01
C MET A 174 -11.12 -27.37 -10.24
N ALA A 175 -11.51 -26.55 -9.28
CA ALA A 175 -12.60 -26.84 -8.35
C ALA A 175 -14.00 -26.47 -8.89
N LEU A 176 -14.07 -25.49 -9.81
CA LEU A 176 -15.34 -25.02 -10.34
C LEU A 176 -16.05 -26.04 -11.27
N PRO A 177 -15.37 -26.67 -12.25
CA PRO A 177 -16.03 -27.56 -13.21
C PRO A 177 -16.79 -28.74 -12.58
N PRO A 178 -16.25 -29.49 -11.61
CA PRO A 178 -16.96 -30.60 -10.98
C PRO A 178 -18.30 -30.22 -10.36
N VAL A 179 -18.38 -28.99 -9.82
CA VAL A 179 -19.62 -28.46 -9.24
C VAL A 179 -20.58 -28.02 -10.35
N MET A 180 -20.07 -27.38 -11.39
CA MET A 180 -20.92 -26.94 -12.51
C MET A 180 -21.53 -28.08 -13.28
N ASN A 181 -20.82 -29.20 -13.42
CA ASN A 181 -21.24 -30.42 -14.13
C ASN A 181 -22.03 -31.39 -13.24
N ASP A 182 -22.34 -31.03 -11.98
CA ASP A 182 -23.05 -31.85 -11.00
C ASP A 182 -22.34 -33.17 -10.63
N GLU A 183 -21.04 -33.27 -10.87
CA GLU A 183 -20.18 -34.35 -10.33
C GLU A 183 -20.11 -34.23 -8.80
N LEU A 184 -20.04 -33.00 -8.30
CA LEU A 184 -20.16 -32.66 -6.89
C LEU A 184 -21.39 -31.78 -6.69
N LYS A 185 -22.33 -32.25 -5.86
CA LYS A 185 -23.63 -31.61 -5.66
C LYS A 185 -23.74 -30.93 -4.31
N PHE A 186 -24.27 -29.70 -4.32
CA PHE A 186 -24.61 -28.95 -3.09
C PHE A 186 -26.07 -29.20 -2.69
N TYR A 187 -26.28 -29.34 -1.40
CA TYR A 187 -27.60 -29.40 -0.77
C TYR A 187 -27.71 -28.32 0.31
N PRO A 188 -28.64 -27.36 0.19
CA PRO A 188 -29.56 -27.09 -0.96
C PRO A 188 -28.83 -26.62 -2.22
N ALA A 189 -29.42 -26.93 -3.37
CA ALA A 189 -28.84 -26.62 -4.70
C ALA A 189 -28.56 -25.14 -4.93
N LYS A 190 -29.24 -24.22 -4.23
CA LYS A 190 -29.02 -22.77 -4.31
C LYS A 190 -27.56 -22.35 -4.05
N TYR A 191 -26.83 -23.09 -3.22
CA TYR A 191 -25.43 -22.79 -2.91
C TYR A 191 -24.46 -23.02 -4.07
N LYS A 192 -24.89 -23.74 -5.13
CA LYS A 192 -24.12 -23.88 -6.36
C LYS A 192 -23.85 -22.51 -7.00
N ASN A 193 -24.81 -21.58 -6.98
CA ASN A 193 -24.63 -20.24 -7.52
C ASN A 193 -23.68 -19.38 -6.66
N THR A 194 -23.77 -19.51 -5.33
CA THR A 194 -22.86 -18.83 -4.42
C THR A 194 -21.43 -19.32 -4.63
N TYR A 195 -21.24 -20.64 -4.71
CA TYR A 195 -19.94 -21.26 -4.97
C TYR A 195 -19.35 -20.77 -6.31
N ARG A 196 -20.15 -20.81 -7.38
CA ARG A 196 -19.71 -20.29 -8.68
C ARG A 196 -19.24 -18.86 -8.61
N HIS A 197 -20.04 -17.97 -8.00
CA HIS A 197 -19.67 -16.55 -7.86
C HIS A 197 -18.35 -16.36 -7.12
N TRP A 198 -18.10 -17.14 -6.06
CA TRP A 198 -16.84 -17.09 -5.33
C TRP A 198 -15.66 -17.55 -6.18
N MET A 199 -15.80 -18.66 -6.90
CA MET A 199 -14.71 -19.22 -7.72
C MET A 199 -14.39 -18.35 -8.93
N GLU A 200 -15.41 -17.79 -9.60
CA GLU A 200 -15.23 -16.89 -10.75
C GLU A 200 -14.59 -15.53 -10.37
N ASN A 201 -14.72 -15.12 -9.11
CA ASN A 201 -14.19 -13.87 -8.61
C ASN A 201 -13.11 -14.08 -7.54
N ILE A 202 -12.45 -15.24 -7.57
CA ILE A 202 -11.41 -15.56 -6.57
C ILE A 202 -10.26 -14.57 -6.65
N LYS A 203 -9.73 -14.23 -5.50
CA LYS A 203 -8.52 -13.39 -5.38
C LYS A 203 -7.42 -14.21 -4.72
N ASP A 204 -6.18 -13.84 -4.98
CA ASP A 204 -5.04 -14.42 -4.29
C ASP A 204 -5.18 -14.25 -2.78
N TRP A 205 -4.87 -15.29 -2.04
CA TRP A 205 -5.06 -15.33 -0.61
C TRP A 205 -3.78 -14.92 0.11
N CYS A 206 -3.82 -13.80 0.84
CA CYS A 206 -2.74 -13.43 1.75
C CYS A 206 -2.72 -14.42 2.91
N ILE A 207 -1.66 -15.19 3.02
CA ILE A 207 -1.49 -16.25 4.02
C ILE A 207 -0.56 -15.89 5.17
N SER A 208 0.10 -14.73 5.13
CA SER A 208 0.92 -14.23 6.22
C SER A 208 0.12 -13.42 7.24
N ARG A 209 0.46 -13.55 8.51
CA ARG A 209 -0.14 -12.83 9.64
C ARG A 209 0.94 -12.32 10.57
N GLN A 210 0.87 -11.05 10.95
CA GLN A 210 1.76 -10.39 11.90
C GLN A 210 1.29 -10.71 13.32
N LEU A 211 1.46 -11.97 13.73
CA LEU A 211 1.08 -12.49 15.03
C LEU A 211 2.31 -13.01 15.77
N TRP A 212 2.33 -12.80 17.07
CA TRP A 212 3.40 -13.33 17.92
C TRP A 212 3.32 -14.85 18.08
N TRP A 213 2.12 -15.43 17.98
CA TRP A 213 1.88 -16.87 18.12
C TRP A 213 1.26 -17.45 16.84
N GLY A 214 1.82 -18.55 16.37
CA GLY A 214 1.32 -19.29 15.20
C GLY A 214 2.39 -20.17 14.56
N HIS A 215 2.07 -20.75 13.41
CA HIS A 215 3.03 -21.49 12.58
C HIS A 215 3.92 -20.48 11.85
N ARG A 216 5.13 -20.30 12.31
CA ARG A 216 6.11 -19.39 11.72
C ARG A 216 6.38 -19.76 10.27
N ILE A 217 6.42 -18.78 9.39
CA ILE A 217 6.66 -18.99 7.95
C ILE A 217 8.07 -19.55 7.76
N PRO A 218 8.23 -20.69 7.04
CA PRO A 218 9.51 -21.37 6.88
C PRO A 218 10.33 -20.78 5.72
N ALA A 219 10.35 -19.46 5.62
CA ALA A 219 11.14 -18.72 4.64
C ALA A 219 12.30 -18.00 5.32
N TYR A 220 13.47 -18.03 4.68
CA TYR A 220 14.70 -17.42 5.16
C TYR A 220 15.21 -16.44 4.12
N PHE A 221 15.28 -15.17 4.49
CA PHE A 221 15.75 -14.08 3.62
C PHE A 221 17.29 -14.09 3.55
N LEU A 222 17.80 -13.82 2.36
CA LEU A 222 19.21 -13.78 2.04
C LEU A 222 19.76 -12.35 2.15
N PRO A 223 21.04 -12.16 2.50
CA PRO A 223 21.64 -10.83 2.67
C PRO A 223 21.55 -9.95 1.40
N GLU A 224 21.74 -10.57 0.24
CA GLU A 224 21.72 -9.87 -1.07
C GLU A 224 20.32 -9.80 -1.69
N GLY A 225 19.29 -10.18 -0.94
CA GLY A 225 17.91 -10.21 -1.39
C GLY A 225 17.46 -11.60 -1.87
N GLY A 226 16.14 -11.77 -1.91
CA GLY A 226 15.50 -13.06 -2.17
C GLY A 226 15.40 -13.92 -0.90
N TYR A 227 14.93 -15.15 -1.06
CA TYR A 227 14.68 -16.07 0.05
C TYR A 227 14.85 -17.53 -0.38
N VAL A 228 14.97 -18.41 0.60
CA VAL A 228 14.82 -19.87 0.47
C VAL A 228 13.75 -20.37 1.42
N VAL A 229 13.10 -21.48 1.09
CA VAL A 229 12.09 -22.13 1.94
C VAL A 229 12.61 -23.48 2.38
N ALA A 230 12.58 -23.73 3.68
CA ALA A 230 13.12 -24.95 4.27
C ALA A 230 12.41 -25.29 5.58
N ALA A 231 12.34 -26.59 5.88
CA ALA A 231 11.73 -27.08 7.12
C ALA A 231 12.63 -26.81 8.34
N THR A 232 13.93 -26.82 8.16
CA THR A 232 14.90 -26.57 9.23
C THR A 232 15.91 -25.49 8.86
N PRO A 233 16.54 -24.83 9.86
CA PRO A 233 17.57 -23.84 9.62
C PRO A 233 18.79 -24.41 8.83
N GLU A 234 19.17 -25.65 9.10
CA GLU A 234 20.30 -26.32 8.45
C GLU A 234 20.02 -26.53 6.96
N GLU A 235 18.80 -26.97 6.62
CA GLU A 235 18.34 -27.10 5.24
C GLU A 235 18.28 -25.72 4.56
N ALA A 236 17.83 -24.69 5.27
CA ALA A 236 17.81 -23.33 4.76
C ALA A 236 19.22 -22.85 4.39
N LEU A 237 20.20 -23.08 5.26
CA LEU A 237 21.60 -22.71 5.00
C LEU A 237 22.17 -23.46 3.80
N ALA A 238 21.89 -24.76 3.66
CA ALA A 238 22.33 -25.53 2.51
C ALA A 238 21.76 -24.98 1.20
N LYS A 239 20.45 -24.72 1.16
CA LYS A 239 19.77 -24.11 0.01
C LYS A 239 20.25 -22.69 -0.28
N ALA A 240 20.56 -21.91 0.75
CA ALA A 240 21.08 -20.56 0.60
C ALA A 240 22.45 -20.56 -0.07
N LYS A 241 23.36 -21.43 0.38
CA LYS A 241 24.69 -21.60 -0.21
C LYS A 241 24.62 -22.05 -1.67
N GLU A 242 23.74 -22.99 -1.98
CA GLU A 242 23.50 -23.44 -3.35
C GLU A 242 22.97 -22.32 -4.23
N LYS A 243 21.94 -21.60 -3.76
CA LYS A 243 21.28 -20.53 -4.51
C LYS A 243 22.18 -19.32 -4.78
N THR A 244 23.03 -18.95 -3.83
CA THR A 244 23.92 -17.80 -3.94
C THR A 244 25.31 -18.14 -4.50
N GLY A 245 25.68 -19.41 -4.51
CA GLY A 245 27.07 -19.84 -4.80
C GLY A 245 28.07 -19.46 -3.71
N ASN A 246 27.63 -18.91 -2.58
CA ASN A 246 28.49 -18.45 -1.49
C ASN A 246 28.59 -19.51 -0.38
N ALA A 247 29.66 -20.27 -0.39
CA ALA A 247 29.92 -21.30 0.62
C ALA A 247 30.24 -20.74 2.01
N ALA A 248 30.56 -19.46 2.13
CA ALA A 248 30.93 -18.82 3.40
C ALA A 248 29.70 -18.38 4.22
N LEU A 249 28.49 -18.43 3.67
CA LEU A 249 27.26 -18.08 4.41
C LEU A 249 27.14 -18.90 5.70
N THR A 250 26.69 -18.24 6.76
CA THR A 250 26.37 -18.80 8.06
C THR A 250 24.90 -18.63 8.40
N MET A 251 24.42 -19.24 9.46
CA MET A 251 23.04 -19.04 9.92
C MET A 251 22.77 -17.60 10.37
N GLU A 252 23.77 -16.87 10.82
CA GLU A 252 23.65 -15.49 11.26
C GLU A 252 23.36 -14.54 10.08
N ASP A 253 23.72 -14.95 8.86
CA ASP A 253 23.45 -14.19 7.62
C ASP A 253 22.00 -14.38 7.13
N LEU A 254 21.28 -15.37 7.66
CA LEU A 254 19.91 -15.68 7.27
C LEU A 254 18.91 -15.14 8.28
N ARG A 255 17.88 -14.46 7.81
CA ARG A 255 16.77 -13.98 8.65
C ARG A 255 15.50 -14.74 8.32
N GLN A 256 15.06 -15.63 9.23
CA GLN A 256 13.75 -16.27 9.06
C GLN A 256 12.62 -15.23 9.15
N ASP A 257 11.61 -15.40 8.32
CA ASP A 257 10.38 -14.58 8.37
C ASP A 257 9.79 -14.61 9.79
N GLU A 258 9.38 -13.45 10.29
CA GLU A 258 8.81 -13.30 11.63
C GLU A 258 7.30 -13.54 11.66
N ASP A 259 6.66 -13.50 10.49
CA ASP A 259 5.23 -13.70 10.34
C ASP A 259 4.83 -15.17 10.52
N CYS A 260 3.55 -15.36 10.83
CA CYS A 260 2.93 -16.67 10.94
C CYS A 260 2.02 -16.94 9.74
N LEU A 261 1.84 -18.21 9.42
CA LEU A 261 0.82 -18.65 8.47
C LEU A 261 -0.58 -18.44 9.03
N ASP A 262 -1.52 -18.06 8.16
CA ASP A 262 -2.94 -18.05 8.47
C ASP A 262 -3.40 -19.41 9.02
N THR A 263 -4.18 -19.41 10.08
CA THR A 263 -4.68 -20.63 10.72
C THR A 263 -5.46 -21.51 9.74
N TRP A 264 -6.24 -20.91 8.85
CA TRP A 264 -6.98 -21.66 7.84
C TRP A 264 -6.07 -22.32 6.81
N PHE A 265 -4.94 -21.70 6.46
CA PHE A 265 -3.96 -22.31 5.57
C PHE A 265 -3.42 -23.63 6.15
N SER A 266 -3.04 -23.62 7.43
CA SER A 266 -2.57 -24.83 8.13
C SER A 266 -3.68 -25.87 8.29
N SER A 267 -4.89 -25.44 8.67
CA SER A 267 -6.02 -26.37 8.91
C SER A 267 -6.49 -27.07 7.63
N TRP A 268 -6.40 -26.42 6.49
CA TRP A 268 -6.81 -27.04 5.21
C TRP A 268 -5.89 -28.17 4.78
N LEU A 269 -4.65 -28.20 5.29
CA LEU A 269 -3.71 -29.27 5.00
C LEU A 269 -3.95 -30.53 5.85
N TRP A 270 -4.73 -30.42 6.92
CA TRP A 270 -5.00 -31.52 7.84
C TRP A 270 -5.45 -32.83 7.18
N PRO A 271 -6.33 -32.84 6.15
CA PRO A 271 -6.76 -34.08 5.51
C PRO A 271 -5.66 -34.81 4.73
N ILE A 272 -4.55 -34.16 4.46
CA ILE A 272 -3.43 -34.67 3.63
C ILE A 272 -2.09 -34.69 4.36
N SER A 273 -2.06 -34.24 5.64
CA SER A 273 -0.84 -34.20 6.47
C SER A 273 -0.62 -35.48 7.28
#